data_b2f6f3913b4e178900903b47a32c66ab
#
_entry.id   b2f6f3913b4e178900903b47a32c66ab
#
_cell.length_a   1.000
_cell.length_b   1.000
_cell.length_c   1.000
_cell.angle_alpha   90.00
_cell.angle_beta   90.00
_cell.angle_gamma   90.00
#
_symmetry.space_group_name_H-M   'P 1'
#
loop_
_entity.id
_entity.type
_entity.pdbx_description
1 polymer ?
#
loop_
_entity_poly.entity_id
_entity_poly.type
_entity_poly.pdbx_seq_one_letter_code
_entity_poly.pdbx_strand_id
1 'polypeptide(L)'
;MKLLVIGGSYFYGRVFVMEAAAEHEITVWNRGTYSMKEFGVREVKVDRREQTGICEEDFAVVIDFCAYGAEDVLATIGHLTGKIGQYILISTVDVYERNPSVVKDEDAPLEERNIAGEAGAYIAGKVAAERAA
;
A
#
# COMPACT_ATOMS: atom_id res chain seq x y z
N MET A 1 -1.58 9.85 -16.01
CA MET A 1 -1.29 10.45 -14.68
C MET A 1 0.05 9.94 -14.20
N LYS A 2 0.67 10.61 -13.24
CA LYS A 2 1.90 10.13 -12.59
C LYS A 2 1.56 9.39 -11.30
N LEU A 3 1.89 8.12 -11.24
CA LEU A 3 1.54 7.21 -10.14
C LEU A 3 2.79 6.72 -9.42
N LEU A 4 2.72 6.61 -8.09
CA LEU A 4 3.66 5.85 -7.30
C LEU A 4 2.99 4.56 -6.86
N VAL A 5 3.61 3.42 -7.14
CA VAL A 5 3.11 2.10 -6.73
C VAL A 5 4.11 1.46 -5.78
N ILE A 6 3.67 1.15 -4.58
CA ILE A 6 4.49 0.52 -3.54
C ILE A 6 4.09 -0.96 -3.47
N GLY A 7 5.08 -1.87 -3.60
CA GLY A 7 4.82 -3.30 -3.67
C GLY A 7 4.28 -3.79 -5.01
N GLY A 8 4.45 -3.00 -6.10
CA GLY A 8 3.94 -3.30 -7.44
C GLY A 8 4.65 -4.42 -8.21
N SER A 9 5.56 -5.18 -7.59
CA SER A 9 6.35 -6.22 -8.29
C SER A 9 5.87 -7.65 -8.06
N TYR A 10 4.83 -7.85 -7.28
CA TYR A 10 4.30 -9.17 -6.94
C TYR A 10 2.77 -9.16 -6.83
N PHE A 11 2.14 -10.30 -7.15
CA PHE A 11 0.71 -10.59 -7.01
C PHE A 11 -0.19 -9.50 -7.63
N TYR A 12 -1.18 -8.97 -6.91
CA TYR A 12 -2.10 -7.95 -7.42
C TYR A 12 -1.41 -6.66 -7.87
N GLY A 13 -0.37 -6.22 -7.13
CA GLY A 13 0.39 -5.04 -7.51
C GLY A 13 1.08 -5.19 -8.86
N ARG A 14 1.59 -6.40 -9.19
CA ARG A 14 2.18 -6.69 -10.50
C ARG A 14 1.15 -6.60 -11.61
N VAL A 15 -0.03 -7.21 -11.42
CA VAL A 15 -1.11 -7.16 -12.42
C VAL A 15 -1.55 -5.71 -12.65
N PHE A 16 -1.73 -4.94 -11.57
CA PHE A 16 -2.06 -3.52 -11.67
C PHE A 16 -1.02 -2.74 -12.51
N VAL A 17 0.27 -2.91 -12.22
CA VAL A 17 1.33 -2.22 -12.98
C VAL A 17 1.34 -2.62 -14.44
N MET A 18 1.18 -3.92 -14.75
CA MET A 18 1.12 -4.41 -16.13
C MET A 18 -0.01 -3.76 -16.92
N GLU A 19 -1.20 -3.66 -16.34
CA GLU A 19 -2.38 -3.09 -17.00
C GLU A 19 -2.30 -1.56 -17.12
N ALA A 20 -1.82 -0.89 -16.06
CA ALA A 20 -1.82 0.57 -15.99
C ALA A 20 -0.62 1.23 -16.70
N ALA A 21 0.46 0.51 -16.98
CA ALA A 21 1.69 1.07 -17.54
C ALA A 21 1.52 1.64 -18.95
N ALA A 22 0.53 1.16 -19.73
CA ALA A 22 0.26 1.68 -21.08
C ALA A 22 -0.36 3.09 -21.07
N GLU A 23 -1.05 3.47 -19.99
CA GLU A 23 -1.82 4.72 -19.89
C GLU A 23 -1.24 5.72 -18.89
N HIS A 24 -0.35 5.28 -18.02
CA HIS A 24 0.14 6.07 -16.89
C HIS A 24 1.66 6.04 -16.77
N GLU A 25 2.24 7.14 -16.33
CA GLU A 25 3.64 7.22 -15.91
C GLU A 25 3.76 6.61 -14.51
N ILE A 26 4.35 5.42 -14.42
CA ILE A 26 4.42 4.68 -13.15
C ILE A 26 5.85 4.65 -12.63
N THR A 27 5.99 5.02 -11.36
CA THR A 27 7.16 4.74 -10.54
C THR A 27 6.82 3.61 -9.57
N VAL A 28 7.62 2.55 -9.54
CA VAL A 28 7.45 1.43 -8.60
C VAL A 28 8.52 1.53 -7.52
N TRP A 29 8.10 1.56 -6.26
CA TRP A 29 8.97 1.36 -5.11
C TRP A 29 8.88 -0.10 -4.67
N ASN A 30 10.01 -0.80 -4.71
CA ASN A 30 10.12 -2.18 -4.26
C ASN A 30 11.51 -2.47 -3.69
N ARG A 31 11.68 -3.64 -3.07
CA ARG A 31 12.98 -4.09 -2.52
C ARG A 31 13.88 -4.74 -3.57
N GLY A 32 13.45 -4.81 -4.82
CA GLY A 32 14.25 -5.33 -5.95
C GLY A 32 14.22 -6.85 -6.11
N THR A 33 13.29 -7.57 -5.47
CA THR A 33 13.17 -9.03 -5.60
C THR A 33 12.70 -9.44 -7.00
N TYR A 34 11.74 -8.70 -7.56
CA TYR A 34 11.22 -8.92 -8.91
C TYR A 34 11.26 -7.60 -9.68
N SER A 35 11.87 -7.62 -10.87
CA SER A 35 11.93 -6.43 -11.73
C SER A 35 10.60 -6.20 -12.46
N MET A 36 10.29 -4.92 -12.66
CA MET A 36 9.14 -4.45 -13.44
C MET A 36 9.58 -3.65 -14.67
N LYS A 37 10.87 -3.59 -14.97
CA LYS A 37 11.43 -2.81 -16.09
C LYS A 37 10.89 -3.22 -17.45
N GLU A 38 10.53 -4.49 -17.62
CA GLU A 38 9.93 -5.01 -18.85
C GLU A 38 8.62 -4.31 -19.25
N PHE A 39 7.92 -3.69 -18.29
CA PHE A 39 6.68 -2.94 -18.54
C PHE A 39 6.91 -1.45 -18.78
N GLY A 40 8.17 -1.00 -18.96
CA GLY A 40 8.50 0.39 -19.25
C GLY A 40 8.31 1.36 -18.08
N VAL A 41 8.18 0.85 -16.86
CA VAL A 41 8.00 1.66 -15.64
C VAL A 41 9.35 2.02 -15.01
N ARG A 42 9.40 3.14 -14.29
CA ARG A 42 10.54 3.52 -13.47
C ARG A 42 10.54 2.72 -12.18
N GLU A 43 11.62 1.99 -11.95
CA GLU A 43 11.78 1.18 -10.74
C GLU A 43 12.81 1.82 -9.81
N VAL A 44 12.43 2.01 -8.55
CA VAL A 44 13.30 2.53 -7.48
C VAL A 44 13.38 1.48 -6.39
N LYS A 45 14.60 1.02 -6.11
CA LYS A 45 14.83 0.05 -5.04
C LYS A 45 14.83 0.76 -3.70
N VAL A 46 13.80 0.50 -2.91
CA VAL A 46 13.55 1.14 -1.62
C VAL A 46 13.04 0.10 -0.62
N ASP A 47 13.59 0.11 0.58
CA ASP A 47 12.91 -0.39 1.77
C ASP A 47 12.39 0.82 2.56
N ARG A 48 11.07 0.97 2.66
CA ARG A 48 10.44 2.14 3.30
C ARG A 48 10.82 2.29 4.78
N ARG A 49 11.18 1.19 5.45
CA ARG A 49 11.55 1.19 6.86
C ARG A 49 13.01 1.60 7.10
N GLU A 50 13.85 1.44 6.08
CA GLU A 50 15.27 1.75 6.13
C GLU A 50 15.63 3.03 5.38
N GLN A 51 14.69 3.59 4.63
CA GLN A 51 14.93 4.76 3.80
C GLN A 51 15.20 5.99 4.66
N THR A 52 16.28 6.69 4.34
CA THR A 52 16.65 7.97 4.96
C THR A 52 16.45 9.16 4.00
N GLY A 53 16.17 8.90 2.73
CA GLY A 53 16.00 9.92 1.69
C GLY A 53 14.57 10.43 1.58
N ILE A 54 14.42 11.63 1.04
CA ILE A 54 13.16 12.30 0.76
C ILE A 54 12.89 12.21 -0.75
N CYS A 55 11.64 11.96 -1.13
CA CYS A 55 11.17 12.04 -2.50
C CYS A 55 10.32 13.32 -2.67
N GLU A 56 10.84 14.26 -3.45
CA GLU A 56 10.20 15.57 -3.69
C GLU A 56 9.27 15.55 -4.92
N GLU A 57 9.10 14.39 -5.55
CA GLU A 57 8.26 14.26 -6.73
C GLU A 57 6.77 14.35 -6.39
N ASP A 58 6.04 15.02 -7.28
CA ASP A 58 4.58 15.07 -7.22
C ASP A 58 3.98 13.80 -7.83
N PHE A 59 3.00 13.21 -7.16
CA PHE A 59 2.22 12.08 -7.67
C PHE A 59 0.72 12.40 -7.62
N ALA A 60 0.03 12.10 -8.71
CA ALA A 60 -1.43 12.20 -8.72
C ALA A 60 -2.05 11.19 -7.74
N VAL A 61 -1.48 9.97 -7.73
CA VAL A 61 -1.93 8.91 -6.81
C VAL A 61 -0.72 8.11 -6.31
N VAL A 62 -0.75 7.76 -5.04
CA VAL A 62 0.12 6.76 -4.41
C VAL A 62 -0.72 5.54 -4.10
N ILE A 63 -0.33 4.36 -4.56
CA ILE A 63 -1.06 3.10 -4.32
C ILE A 63 -0.14 2.16 -3.55
N ASP A 64 -0.56 1.79 -2.35
CA ASP A 64 0.22 0.93 -1.46
C ASP A 64 -0.39 -0.47 -1.35
N PHE A 65 0.27 -1.45 -1.97
CA PHE A 65 -0.12 -2.87 -1.96
C PHE A 65 0.47 -3.65 -0.79
N CYS A 66 1.38 -3.06 -0.01
CA CYS A 66 2.15 -3.81 0.97
C CYS A 66 2.38 -3.10 2.32
N ALA A 67 1.49 -2.21 2.72
CA ALA A 67 1.46 -1.74 4.10
C ALA A 67 0.76 -2.77 5.00
N TYR A 68 1.45 -3.21 6.04
CA TYR A 68 0.98 -4.20 7.00
C TYR A 68 0.74 -3.62 8.40
N GLY A 69 1.04 -2.35 8.61
CA GLY A 69 0.85 -1.63 9.85
C GLY A 69 0.86 -0.12 9.66
N ALA A 70 0.49 0.61 10.71
CA ALA A 70 0.51 2.07 10.69
C ALA A 70 1.90 2.64 10.37
N GLU A 71 2.94 1.99 10.88
CA GLU A 71 4.33 2.40 10.64
C GLU A 71 4.72 2.35 9.17
N ASP A 72 4.16 1.43 8.38
CA ASP A 72 4.43 1.35 6.95
C ASP A 72 3.83 2.53 6.19
N VAL A 73 2.59 2.91 6.54
CA VAL A 73 1.89 4.07 5.97
C VAL A 73 2.62 5.35 6.33
N LEU A 74 2.90 5.55 7.63
CA LEU A 74 3.56 6.75 8.15
C LEU A 74 4.98 6.91 7.60
N ALA A 75 5.74 5.82 7.48
CA ALA A 75 7.05 5.84 6.86
C ALA A 75 6.97 6.27 5.38
N THR A 76 6.00 5.76 4.63
CA THR A 76 5.80 6.16 3.24
C THR A 76 5.47 7.64 3.13
N ILE A 77 4.48 8.12 3.88
CA ILE A 77 4.05 9.52 3.85
C ILE A 77 5.20 10.44 4.29
N GLY A 78 5.96 10.04 5.30
CA GLY A 78 7.10 10.82 5.80
C GLY A 78 8.25 10.99 4.80
N HIS A 79 8.38 10.08 3.83
CA HIS A 79 9.38 10.18 2.76
C HIS A 79 8.91 10.95 1.53
N LEU A 80 7.60 11.20 1.40
CA LEU A 80 7.01 11.90 0.26
C LEU A 80 6.75 13.38 0.65
N THR A 81 7.56 14.29 0.13
CA THR A 81 7.41 15.73 0.38
C THR A 81 6.84 16.50 -0.82
N GLY A 82 6.75 15.85 -1.98
CA GLY A 82 6.01 16.35 -3.13
C GLY A 82 4.49 16.31 -2.87
N LYS A 83 3.72 16.90 -3.79
CA LYS A 83 2.26 16.89 -3.70
C LYS A 83 1.72 15.51 -4.01
N ILE A 84 0.85 15.00 -3.16
CA ILE A 84 0.11 13.76 -3.36
C ILE A 84 -1.36 14.12 -3.51
N GLY A 85 -1.95 13.77 -4.66
CA GLY A 85 -3.37 14.00 -4.91
C GLY A 85 -4.26 13.04 -4.11
N GLN A 86 -3.89 11.76 -4.09
CA GLN A 86 -4.61 10.72 -3.34
C GLN A 86 -3.65 9.62 -2.88
N TYR A 87 -3.84 9.12 -1.67
CA TYR A 87 -3.21 7.90 -1.18
C TYR A 87 -4.25 6.76 -1.13
N ILE A 88 -3.95 5.64 -1.76
CA ILE A 88 -4.82 4.46 -1.80
C ILE A 88 -4.09 3.30 -1.10
N LEU A 89 -4.63 2.88 0.03
CA LEU A 89 -4.17 1.68 0.74
C LEU A 89 -4.95 0.46 0.27
N ILE A 90 -4.27 -0.57 -0.19
CA ILE A 90 -4.90 -1.87 -0.45
C ILE A 90 -4.99 -2.63 0.87
N SER A 91 -6.21 -2.75 1.37
CA SER A 91 -6.51 -3.40 2.65
C SER A 91 -7.03 -4.84 2.46
N THR A 92 -7.75 -5.35 3.41
CA THR A 92 -8.35 -6.69 3.43
C THR A 92 -9.72 -6.67 4.09
N VAL A 93 -10.63 -7.52 3.64
CA VAL A 93 -11.95 -7.69 4.28
C VAL A 93 -11.85 -8.21 5.72
N ASP A 94 -10.71 -8.76 6.12
CA ASP A 94 -10.49 -9.25 7.49
C ASP A 94 -10.36 -8.13 8.54
N VAL A 95 -10.25 -6.87 8.11
CA VAL A 95 -10.25 -5.71 9.03
C VAL A 95 -11.60 -5.50 9.71
N TYR A 96 -12.68 -6.01 9.13
CA TYR A 96 -14.02 -5.88 9.71
C TYR A 96 -14.28 -6.91 10.80
N GLU A 97 -15.09 -6.50 11.79
CA GLU A 97 -15.54 -7.39 12.85
C GLU A 97 -16.11 -8.70 12.30
N ARG A 98 -15.68 -9.83 12.86
CA ARG A 98 -16.14 -11.16 12.47
C ARG A 98 -17.52 -11.46 13.04
N ASN A 99 -18.52 -10.79 12.51
CA ASN A 99 -19.93 -11.04 12.84
C ASN A 99 -20.66 -11.47 11.55
N PRO A 100 -21.13 -12.75 11.47
CA PRO A 100 -21.81 -13.25 10.27
C PRO A 100 -23.16 -12.60 10.00
N SER A 101 -23.72 -11.90 10.99
CA SER A 101 -25.01 -11.22 10.87
C SER A 101 -24.91 -9.79 10.35
N VAL A 102 -23.71 -9.28 10.15
CA VAL A 102 -23.45 -7.90 9.67
C VAL A 102 -22.95 -7.94 8.25
N VAL A 103 -23.60 -7.19 7.37
CA VAL A 103 -23.10 -6.93 6.02
C VAL A 103 -21.84 -6.06 6.16
N LYS A 104 -20.78 -6.45 5.46
CA LYS A 104 -19.50 -5.72 5.46
C LYS A 104 -19.51 -4.73 4.32
N ASP A 105 -19.75 -3.49 4.64
CA ASP A 105 -19.63 -2.32 3.79
C ASP A 105 -18.62 -1.34 4.41
N GLU A 106 -18.46 -0.17 3.83
CA GLU A 106 -17.48 0.83 4.25
C GLU A 106 -17.73 1.36 5.68
N ASP A 107 -18.96 1.25 6.18
CA ASP A 107 -19.38 1.70 7.52
C ASP A 107 -19.35 0.56 8.56
N ALA A 108 -19.02 -0.67 8.13
CA ALA A 108 -18.99 -1.81 9.03
C ALA A 108 -17.91 -1.65 10.12
N PRO A 109 -18.19 -2.09 11.37
CA PRO A 109 -17.23 -1.94 12.45
C PRO A 109 -15.94 -2.73 12.20
N LEU A 110 -14.82 -2.11 12.52
CA LEU A 110 -13.51 -2.75 12.43
C LEU A 110 -13.30 -3.77 13.55
N GLU A 111 -12.47 -4.76 13.31
CA GLU A 111 -12.09 -5.77 14.29
C GLU A 111 -11.21 -5.15 15.39
N GLU A 112 -11.74 -5.04 16.59
CA GLU A 112 -11.04 -4.46 17.75
C GLU A 112 -10.62 -5.52 18.77
N ARG A 113 -11.04 -6.78 18.56
CA ARG A 113 -10.69 -7.86 19.48
C ARG A 113 -9.25 -8.28 19.29
N ASN A 114 -8.59 -8.59 20.40
CA ASN A 114 -7.26 -9.18 20.37
C ASN A 114 -7.35 -10.65 19.95
N ILE A 115 -7.14 -10.92 18.66
CA ILE A 115 -7.09 -12.27 18.12
C ILE A 115 -5.66 -12.79 18.24
N ALA A 116 -5.49 -13.97 18.85
CA ALA A 116 -4.18 -14.55 19.07
C ALA A 116 -3.57 -15.09 17.76
N GLY A 117 -2.24 -15.16 17.71
CA GLY A 117 -1.47 -15.74 16.62
C GLY A 117 -1.19 -14.79 15.45
N GLU A 118 -0.55 -15.32 14.41
CA GLU A 118 -0.11 -14.53 13.25
C GLU A 118 -1.26 -13.87 12.50
N ALA A 119 -2.39 -14.57 12.35
CA ALA A 119 -3.57 -14.02 11.71
C ALA A 119 -4.13 -12.80 12.48
N GLY A 120 -4.15 -12.88 13.81
CA GLY A 120 -4.59 -11.75 14.64
C GLY A 120 -3.64 -10.56 14.55
N ALA A 121 -2.33 -10.81 14.57
CA ALA A 121 -1.32 -9.77 14.38
C ALA A 121 -1.47 -9.09 12.99
N TYR A 122 -1.71 -9.88 11.94
CA TYR A 122 -1.97 -9.36 10.60
C TYR A 122 -3.21 -8.45 10.57
N ILE A 123 -4.33 -8.90 11.13
CA ILE A 123 -5.60 -8.14 11.17
C ILE A 123 -5.39 -6.82 11.93
N ALA A 124 -4.82 -6.89 13.13
CA ALA A 124 -4.55 -5.71 13.94
C ALA A 124 -3.63 -4.71 13.22
N GLY A 125 -2.62 -5.20 12.52
CA GLY A 125 -1.73 -4.39 11.69
C GLY A 125 -2.48 -3.70 10.55
N LYS A 126 -3.35 -4.42 9.83
CA LYS A 126 -4.14 -3.85 8.72
C LYS A 126 -5.16 -2.82 9.23
N VAL A 127 -5.82 -3.06 10.36
CA VAL A 127 -6.70 -2.06 11.01
C VAL A 127 -5.91 -0.80 11.38
N ALA A 128 -4.71 -0.96 11.94
CA ALA A 128 -3.85 0.18 12.26
C ALA A 128 -3.39 0.93 11.00
N ALA A 129 -3.11 0.23 9.90
CA ALA A 129 -2.74 0.84 8.62
C ALA A 129 -3.90 1.67 8.04
N GLU A 130 -5.14 1.18 8.09
CA GLU A 130 -6.32 1.94 7.63
C GLU A 130 -6.54 3.22 8.43
N ARG A 131 -6.32 3.16 9.74
CA ARG A 131 -6.44 4.36 10.62
C ARG A 131 -5.35 5.40 10.37
N ALA A 132 -4.23 5.01 9.77
CA ALA A 132 -3.09 5.87 9.49
C ALA A 132 -3.10 6.46 8.07
N ALA A 133 -3.84 5.85 7.14
CA ALA A 133 -3.97 6.28 5.74
C ALA A 133 -5.01 7.37 5.59
#